data_d84a6f582213a56d94cb3b7ed7f74238
#
_entry.id   d84a6f582213a56d94cb3b7ed7f74238
#
_cell.length_a   1.000
_cell.length_b   1.000
_cell.length_c   1.000
_cell.angle_alpha   90.00
_cell.angle_beta   90.00
_cell.angle_gamma   90.00
#
_symmetry.space_group_name_H-M   'P 1'
#
loop_
_entity.id
_entity.type
_entity.pdbx_description
1 polymer ?
#
loop_
_entity_poly.entity_id
_entity_poly.type
_entity_poly.pdbx_seq_one_letter_code
_entity_poly.pdbx_strand_id
1 'polypeptide(L)'
;MYPEFECWIYLHEPSVPKETVHALQQYTNVKIILKTGDLITEKPMMWRFEAIDDPTVDVMMSRDLDSRFWRREQYAVSEWLKSDKVFHIMRDHPWHSSKIQGGMFGVKKTHISWKSLMDQVFQDKQTRVYDQTFLANVIYPLYRDSLMIHASFHKYEGTECIDFPFAHAEDDYRFVGEYVYADETRNRVNRDELIRGYI
;
A
#
# COMPACT_ATOMS: atom_id res chain seq x y z
N MET A 1 13.56 -4.25 -8.00
CA MET A 1 13.34 -2.80 -7.90
C MET A 1 13.72 -2.29 -6.51
N TYR A 2 13.45 -3.04 -5.46
CA TYR A 2 13.82 -2.75 -4.08
C TYR A 2 14.60 -3.93 -3.49
N PRO A 3 15.87 -4.15 -3.87
CA PRO A 3 16.63 -5.36 -3.51
C PRO A 3 16.92 -5.47 -2.01
N GLU A 4 16.87 -4.37 -1.27
CA GLU A 4 17.04 -4.30 0.17
C GLU A 4 15.76 -4.58 0.98
N PHE A 5 14.61 -4.75 0.29
CA PHE A 5 13.35 -5.04 0.95
C PHE A 5 13.02 -6.53 0.89
N GLU A 6 12.52 -7.05 2.01
CA GLU A 6 11.89 -8.35 2.11
C GLU A 6 10.38 -8.23 1.83
N CYS A 7 9.81 -9.15 1.07
CA CYS A 7 8.39 -9.18 0.78
C CYS A 7 7.67 -10.05 1.81
N TRP A 8 6.89 -9.44 2.70
CA TRP A 8 6.09 -10.14 3.70
C TRP A 8 4.69 -10.42 3.18
N ILE A 9 4.34 -11.70 3.07
CA ILE A 9 3.05 -12.15 2.56
C ILE A 9 2.26 -12.82 3.67
N TYR A 10 1.14 -12.22 4.06
CA TYR A 10 0.21 -12.76 5.04
C TYR A 10 -0.80 -13.66 4.33
N LEU A 11 -0.84 -14.92 4.72
CA LEU A 11 -1.69 -15.93 4.10
C LEU A 11 -2.61 -16.59 5.14
N HIS A 12 -3.88 -16.76 4.77
CA HIS A 12 -4.81 -17.56 5.57
C HIS A 12 -4.57 -19.03 5.29
N GLU A 13 -3.91 -19.71 6.21
CA GLU A 13 -3.46 -21.11 6.06
C GLU A 13 -4.58 -22.08 5.64
N PRO A 14 -5.82 -22.04 6.22
CA PRO A 14 -6.88 -22.96 5.83
C PRO A 14 -7.44 -22.76 4.42
N SER A 15 -7.30 -21.57 3.81
CA SER A 15 -7.91 -21.26 2.51
C SER A 15 -6.92 -21.15 1.36
N VAL A 16 -5.62 -21.05 1.64
CA VAL A 16 -4.59 -20.93 0.59
C VAL A 16 -4.03 -22.32 0.27
N PRO A 17 -4.02 -22.75 -1.02
CA PRO A 17 -3.45 -24.02 -1.43
C PRO A 17 -1.99 -24.18 -1.01
N LYS A 18 -1.60 -25.36 -0.53
CA LYS A 18 -0.22 -25.64 -0.10
C LYS A 18 0.80 -25.44 -1.22
N GLU A 19 0.40 -25.72 -2.46
CA GLU A 19 1.21 -25.52 -3.66
C GLU A 19 1.59 -24.03 -3.84
N THR A 20 0.65 -23.13 -3.54
CA THR A 20 0.91 -21.68 -3.56
C THR A 20 1.93 -21.30 -2.50
N VAL A 21 1.77 -21.82 -1.27
CA VAL A 21 2.74 -21.57 -0.19
C VAL A 21 4.12 -22.07 -0.58
N HIS A 22 4.22 -23.30 -1.09
CA HIS A 22 5.50 -23.89 -1.54
C HIS A 22 6.13 -23.09 -2.69
N ALA A 23 5.33 -22.61 -3.63
CA ALA A 23 5.83 -21.78 -4.73
C ALA A 23 6.43 -20.45 -4.22
N LEU A 24 5.77 -19.80 -3.27
CA LEU A 24 6.26 -18.56 -2.67
C LEU A 24 7.53 -18.77 -1.84
N GLN A 25 7.68 -19.91 -1.17
CA GLN A 25 8.87 -20.26 -0.37
C GLN A 25 10.14 -20.43 -1.21
N GLN A 26 10.05 -20.54 -2.53
CA GLN A 26 11.21 -20.63 -3.41
C GLN A 26 11.94 -19.27 -3.56
N TYR A 27 11.31 -18.17 -3.19
CA TYR A 27 11.91 -16.84 -3.29
C TYR A 27 12.63 -16.47 -1.99
N THR A 28 13.91 -16.18 -2.06
CA THR A 28 14.76 -15.90 -0.89
C THR A 28 14.44 -14.59 -0.18
N ASN A 29 13.76 -13.67 -0.87
CA ASN A 29 13.33 -12.39 -0.33
C ASN A 29 11.85 -12.37 0.07
N VAL A 30 11.20 -13.53 0.17
CA VAL A 30 9.80 -13.66 0.58
C VAL A 30 9.74 -14.29 1.98
N LYS A 31 9.05 -13.59 2.90
CA LYS A 31 8.69 -14.08 4.22
C LYS A 31 7.18 -14.35 4.24
N ILE A 32 6.80 -15.58 4.53
CA ILE A 32 5.39 -15.98 4.64
C ILE A 32 4.98 -15.97 6.10
N ILE A 33 3.86 -15.29 6.39
CA ILE A 33 3.24 -15.23 7.70
C ILE A 33 1.88 -15.91 7.60
N LEU A 34 1.77 -17.11 8.21
CA LEU A 34 0.53 -17.87 8.22
C LEU A 34 -0.41 -17.37 9.31
N LYS A 35 -1.67 -17.19 8.96
CA LYS A 35 -2.78 -16.80 9.82
C LYS A 35 -3.84 -17.90 9.81
N THR A 36 -4.39 -18.25 10.96
CA THR A 36 -5.30 -19.41 11.13
C THR A 36 -6.69 -19.04 11.63
N GLY A 37 -6.94 -17.77 11.93
CA GLY A 37 -8.21 -17.33 12.52
C GLY A 37 -9.38 -17.31 11.53
N ASP A 38 -10.58 -17.03 12.04
CA ASP A 38 -11.76 -16.82 11.22
C ASP A 38 -11.65 -15.52 10.41
N LEU A 39 -11.82 -15.59 9.09
CA LEU A 39 -11.63 -14.45 8.17
C LEU A 39 -12.58 -13.27 8.44
N ILE A 40 -13.71 -13.49 9.10
CA ILE A 40 -14.65 -12.43 9.44
C ILE A 40 -14.13 -11.63 10.64
N THR A 41 -13.58 -12.33 11.64
CA THR A 41 -13.09 -11.72 12.88
C THR A 41 -11.66 -11.21 12.76
N GLU A 42 -10.81 -11.87 11.98
CA GLU A 42 -9.38 -11.58 11.84
C GLU A 42 -9.07 -10.39 10.91
N LYS A 43 -10.06 -9.91 10.15
CA LYS A 43 -9.93 -8.74 9.27
C LYS A 43 -8.66 -8.80 8.40
N PRO A 44 -8.56 -9.70 7.41
CA PRO A 44 -7.34 -9.93 6.64
C PRO A 44 -6.74 -8.70 5.99
N MET A 45 -7.56 -7.71 5.64
CA MET A 45 -7.10 -6.43 5.07
C MET A 45 -6.19 -5.64 6.03
N MET A 46 -6.25 -5.94 7.35
CA MET A 46 -5.44 -5.28 8.37
C MET A 46 -4.10 -5.97 8.62
N TRP A 47 -3.93 -7.25 8.25
CA TRP A 47 -2.70 -8.01 8.53
C TRP A 47 -1.46 -7.34 7.93
N ARG A 48 -1.61 -6.74 6.75
CA ARG A 48 -0.52 -6.03 6.06
C ARG A 48 0.10 -4.89 6.90
N PHE A 49 -0.62 -4.40 7.90
CA PHE A 49 -0.15 -3.31 8.77
C PHE A 49 0.66 -3.80 9.98
N GLU A 50 0.61 -5.09 10.30
CA GLU A 50 1.31 -5.64 11.45
C GLU A 50 2.83 -5.58 11.30
N ALA A 51 3.34 -5.57 10.08
CA ALA A 51 4.78 -5.57 9.81
C ALA A 51 5.51 -4.40 10.47
N ILE A 52 4.89 -3.21 10.58
CA ILE A 52 5.54 -2.03 11.16
C ILE A 52 5.83 -2.18 12.66
N ASP A 53 5.09 -3.05 13.35
CA ASP A 53 5.31 -3.31 14.78
C ASP A 53 6.43 -4.34 15.04
N ASP A 54 6.87 -5.08 14.01
CA ASP A 54 7.99 -6.01 14.15
C ASP A 54 9.28 -5.22 14.46
N PRO A 55 10.04 -5.60 15.48
CA PRO A 55 11.26 -4.88 15.90
C PRO A 55 12.36 -4.86 14.84
N THR A 56 12.33 -5.76 13.87
CA THR A 56 13.32 -5.86 12.79
C THR A 56 12.98 -5.02 11.57
N VAL A 57 11.81 -4.39 11.54
CA VAL A 57 11.34 -3.58 10.41
C VAL A 57 11.62 -2.10 10.66
N ASP A 58 12.45 -1.49 9.84
CA ASP A 58 12.73 -0.05 9.86
C ASP A 58 11.78 0.74 8.97
N VAL A 59 11.38 0.15 7.84
CA VAL A 59 10.49 0.75 6.84
C VAL A 59 9.51 -0.30 6.34
N MET A 60 8.23 0.05 6.35
CA MET A 60 7.18 -0.77 5.75
C MET A 60 6.59 -0.07 4.52
N MET A 61 6.40 -0.80 3.44
CA MET A 61 5.62 -0.38 2.27
C MET A 61 4.46 -1.34 2.06
N SER A 62 3.23 -0.83 2.08
CA SER A 62 2.04 -1.64 1.80
C SER A 62 1.73 -1.63 0.30
N ARG A 63 1.57 -2.82 -0.28
CA ARG A 63 1.26 -3.04 -1.70
C ARG A 63 0.23 -4.14 -1.88
N ASP A 64 -0.59 -4.01 -2.91
CA ASP A 64 -1.51 -5.06 -3.33
C ASP A 64 -0.78 -6.07 -4.24
N LEU A 65 -1.09 -7.36 -4.09
CA LEU A 65 -0.42 -8.44 -4.82
C LEU A 65 -0.74 -8.45 -6.32
N ASP A 66 -1.83 -7.84 -6.71
CA ASP A 66 -2.29 -7.72 -8.10
C ASP A 66 -1.79 -6.44 -8.79
N SER A 67 -0.92 -5.67 -8.15
CA SER A 67 -0.24 -4.53 -8.75
C SER A 67 1.21 -4.85 -9.11
N ARG A 68 1.82 -4.00 -9.95
CA ARG A 68 3.22 -4.11 -10.33
C ARG A 68 3.96 -2.84 -9.97
N PHE A 69 5.24 -3.00 -9.64
CA PHE A 69 6.14 -1.88 -9.41
C PHE A 69 6.55 -1.26 -10.73
N TRP A 70 6.30 0.03 -10.90
CA TRP A 70 6.73 0.80 -12.05
C TRP A 70 7.83 1.79 -11.67
N ARG A 71 8.61 2.24 -12.65
CA ARG A 71 9.68 3.22 -12.38
C ARG A 71 9.15 4.52 -11.77
N ARG A 72 7.93 4.92 -12.12
CA ARG A 72 7.23 6.08 -11.55
C ARG A 72 7.10 5.97 -10.04
N GLU A 73 6.69 4.83 -9.53
CA GLU A 73 6.65 4.51 -8.12
C GLU A 73 8.05 4.47 -7.50
N GLN A 74 9.00 3.81 -8.17
CA GLN A 74 10.37 3.68 -7.67
C GLN A 74 11.02 5.04 -7.40
N TYR A 75 10.81 6.02 -8.26
CA TYR A 75 11.35 7.37 -8.05
C TYR A 75 10.66 8.08 -6.88
N ALA A 76 9.34 8.03 -6.79
CA ALA A 76 8.58 8.62 -5.69
C ALA A 76 8.98 8.01 -4.34
N VAL A 77 9.10 6.69 -4.26
CA VAL A 77 9.57 5.99 -3.06
C VAL A 77 11.03 6.35 -2.74
N SER A 78 11.91 6.42 -3.75
CA SER A 78 13.31 6.78 -3.54
C SER A 78 13.48 8.20 -3.01
N GLU A 79 12.63 9.13 -3.44
CA GLU A 79 12.59 10.49 -2.92
C GLU A 79 12.16 10.51 -1.45
N TRP A 80 11.07 9.80 -1.14
CA TRP A 80 10.61 9.68 0.25
C TRP A 80 11.64 9.03 1.17
N LEU A 81 12.27 7.93 0.76
CA LEU A 81 13.27 7.25 1.60
C LEU A 81 14.44 8.15 1.97
N LYS A 82 14.84 9.07 1.09
CA LYS A 82 15.92 10.05 1.31
C LYS A 82 15.48 11.25 2.15
N SER A 83 14.19 11.48 2.32
CA SER A 83 13.65 12.62 3.07
C SER A 83 13.62 12.34 4.59
N ASP A 84 13.32 13.37 5.37
CA ASP A 84 13.02 13.28 6.80
C ASP A 84 11.56 12.87 7.09
N LYS A 85 10.71 12.77 6.06
CA LYS A 85 9.30 12.45 6.20
C LYS A 85 9.08 11.01 6.64
N VAL A 86 8.23 10.82 7.63
CA VAL A 86 7.93 9.50 8.21
C VAL A 86 6.96 8.71 7.36
N PHE A 87 5.96 9.38 6.79
CA PHE A 87 4.88 8.69 6.07
C PHE A 87 4.83 9.13 4.60
N HIS A 88 4.63 8.17 3.69
CA HIS A 88 4.53 8.38 2.25
C HIS A 88 3.16 7.95 1.72
N ILE A 89 2.53 8.82 0.96
CA ILE A 89 1.23 8.57 0.32
C ILE A 89 1.39 8.72 -1.20
N MET A 90 0.76 7.82 -1.95
CA MET A 90 0.69 7.90 -3.40
C MET A 90 -0.76 7.85 -3.89
N ARG A 91 -1.16 8.82 -4.76
CA ARG A 91 -2.49 8.90 -5.40
C ARG A 91 -2.29 9.21 -6.87
N ASP A 92 -2.31 8.19 -7.71
CA ASP A 92 -1.86 8.26 -9.09
C ASP A 92 -2.94 7.94 -10.15
N HIS A 93 -4.20 7.87 -9.72
CA HIS A 93 -5.35 7.59 -10.60
C HIS A 93 -6.58 8.38 -10.15
N PRO A 94 -7.53 8.76 -11.06
CA PRO A 94 -8.77 9.43 -10.68
C PRO A 94 -9.62 8.68 -9.64
N TRP A 95 -9.51 7.34 -9.58
CA TRP A 95 -10.20 6.53 -8.56
C TRP A 95 -9.47 6.42 -7.22
N HIS A 96 -8.26 6.96 -7.10
CA HIS A 96 -7.53 7.00 -5.83
C HIS A 96 -8.04 8.12 -4.92
N SER A 97 -9.35 8.12 -4.65
CA SER A 97 -10.04 9.18 -3.92
C SER A 97 -9.93 9.10 -2.39
N SER A 98 -9.39 8.03 -1.83
CA SER A 98 -9.11 7.96 -0.40
C SER A 98 -7.87 8.78 -0.03
N LYS A 99 -7.83 9.33 1.19
CA LYS A 99 -6.64 10.06 1.68
C LYS A 99 -5.38 9.21 1.64
N ILE A 100 -5.49 7.93 2.07
CA ILE A 100 -4.45 6.92 1.95
C ILE A 100 -5.08 5.70 1.29
N GLN A 101 -4.47 5.22 0.22
CA GLN A 101 -4.85 3.96 -0.42
C GLN A 101 -4.14 2.80 0.29
N GLY A 102 -4.87 1.71 0.60
CA GLY A 102 -4.35 0.59 1.39
C GLY A 102 -3.11 -0.10 0.80
N GLY A 103 -2.99 -0.09 -0.53
CA GLY A 103 -1.87 -0.69 -1.26
C GLY A 103 -0.81 0.31 -1.76
N MET A 104 -0.85 1.59 -1.35
CA MET A 104 0.01 2.61 -1.95
C MET A 104 0.55 3.61 -0.93
N PHE A 105 1.07 3.12 0.19
CA PHE A 105 1.73 3.96 1.17
C PHE A 105 3.01 3.31 1.70
N GLY A 106 3.79 4.09 2.40
CA GLY A 106 4.94 3.65 3.17
C GLY A 106 5.04 4.38 4.50
N VAL A 107 5.68 3.75 5.48
CA VAL A 107 5.93 4.34 6.79
C VAL A 107 7.30 3.91 7.32
N LYS A 108 8.06 4.85 7.86
CA LYS A 108 9.30 4.60 8.60
C LYS A 108 8.97 4.28 10.04
N LYS A 109 9.77 3.43 10.67
CA LYS A 109 9.61 3.01 12.07
C LYS A 109 9.53 4.21 13.00
N THR A 110 8.56 4.16 13.90
CA THR A 110 8.42 5.08 15.03
C THR A 110 8.18 4.28 16.30
N HIS A 111 8.03 4.95 17.44
CA HIS A 111 7.65 4.31 18.71
C HIS A 111 6.14 4.01 18.82
N ILE A 112 5.36 4.31 17.77
CA ILE A 112 3.91 4.14 17.76
C ILE A 112 3.58 2.71 17.33
N SER A 113 2.85 1.97 18.16
CA SER A 113 2.35 0.64 17.82
C SER A 113 1.02 0.74 17.06
N TRP A 114 1.04 0.31 15.80
CA TRP A 114 -0.18 0.25 15.00
C TRP A 114 -1.13 -0.84 15.48
N LYS A 115 -0.59 -1.93 16.02
CA LYS A 115 -1.41 -2.98 16.64
C LYS A 115 -2.25 -2.40 17.79
N SER A 116 -1.63 -1.63 18.68
CA SER A 116 -2.38 -0.98 19.77
C SER A 116 -3.45 -0.03 19.26
N LEU A 117 -3.19 0.73 18.20
CA LEU A 117 -4.19 1.60 17.57
C LEU A 117 -5.33 0.80 16.94
N MET A 118 -5.02 -0.29 16.24
CA MET A 118 -6.03 -1.19 15.67
C MET A 118 -6.91 -1.80 16.75
N ASP A 119 -6.32 -2.33 17.83
CA ASP A 119 -7.04 -2.93 18.95
C ASP A 119 -7.99 -1.94 19.63
N GLN A 120 -7.65 -0.65 19.70
CA GLN A 120 -8.51 0.40 20.26
C GLN A 120 -9.71 0.74 19.36
N VAL A 121 -9.48 0.80 18.04
CA VAL A 121 -10.50 1.26 17.08
C VAL A 121 -11.48 0.15 16.72
N PHE A 122 -11.03 -1.10 16.67
CA PHE A 122 -11.82 -2.23 16.17
C PHE A 122 -12.49 -3.07 17.27
N GLN A 123 -12.92 -2.46 18.33
CA GLN A 123 -13.76 -3.13 19.33
C GLN A 123 -15.13 -3.57 18.76
N ASP A 124 -15.61 -2.92 17.69
CA ASP A 124 -16.85 -3.27 17.00
C ASP A 124 -16.62 -4.07 15.72
N LYS A 125 -17.20 -5.28 15.63
CA LYS A 125 -16.89 -6.32 14.65
C LYS A 125 -17.61 -6.20 13.29
N GLN A 126 -18.44 -5.17 13.05
CA GLN A 126 -19.39 -5.19 11.93
C GLN A 126 -19.06 -4.34 10.69
N THR A 127 -17.99 -3.55 10.65
CA THR A 127 -17.72 -2.63 9.53
C THR A 127 -16.90 -3.31 8.41
N ARG A 128 -17.30 -3.13 7.13
CA ARG A 128 -16.67 -3.79 5.96
C ARG A 128 -15.40 -3.12 5.42
N VAL A 129 -15.17 -1.85 5.67
CA VAL A 129 -14.03 -1.07 5.11
C VAL A 129 -13.14 -0.62 6.25
N TYR A 130 -12.44 -1.59 6.84
CA TYR A 130 -11.63 -1.34 8.05
C TYR A 130 -10.32 -0.62 7.73
N ASP A 131 -9.60 -1.09 6.72
CA ASP A 131 -8.26 -0.63 6.37
C ASP A 131 -8.25 0.84 5.96
N GLN A 132 -9.07 1.24 4.99
CA GLN A 132 -9.10 2.62 4.52
C GLN A 132 -9.69 3.58 5.57
N THR A 133 -10.68 3.14 6.35
CA THR A 133 -11.23 3.93 7.45
C THR A 133 -10.19 4.16 8.55
N PHE A 134 -9.46 3.11 8.92
CA PHE A 134 -8.34 3.19 9.86
C PHE A 134 -7.26 4.14 9.36
N LEU A 135 -6.83 3.97 8.12
CA LEU A 135 -5.82 4.83 7.50
C LEU A 135 -6.26 6.30 7.46
N ALA A 136 -7.52 6.58 7.07
CA ALA A 136 -8.01 7.94 6.93
C ALA A 136 -8.26 8.64 8.27
N ASN A 137 -8.80 7.93 9.26
CA ASN A 137 -9.28 8.53 10.51
C ASN A 137 -8.29 8.45 11.67
N VAL A 138 -7.34 7.51 11.62
CA VAL A 138 -6.36 7.30 12.68
C VAL A 138 -4.96 7.63 12.20
N ILE A 139 -4.52 7.00 11.11
CA ILE A 139 -3.14 7.12 10.63
C ILE A 139 -2.87 8.47 9.96
N TYR A 140 -3.77 8.93 9.10
CA TYR A 140 -3.58 10.20 8.41
C TYR A 140 -3.43 11.40 9.37
N PRO A 141 -4.31 11.59 10.38
CA PRO A 141 -4.12 12.67 11.36
C PRO A 141 -2.84 12.52 12.18
N LEU A 142 -2.48 11.28 12.53
CA LEU A 142 -1.33 10.99 13.38
C LEU A 142 0.00 11.41 12.73
N TYR A 143 0.13 11.25 11.42
CA TYR A 143 1.35 11.57 10.67
C TYR A 143 1.25 12.87 9.86
N ARG A 144 0.18 13.68 10.06
CA ARG A 144 -0.12 14.86 9.22
C ARG A 144 1.06 15.81 9.03
N ASP A 145 1.87 16.01 10.05
CA ASP A 145 3.01 16.95 10.02
C ASP A 145 4.29 16.34 9.40
N SER A 146 4.27 15.03 9.11
CA SER A 146 5.42 14.31 8.55
C SER A 146 5.06 13.46 7.33
N LEU A 147 4.17 14.01 6.48
CA LEU A 147 3.77 13.38 5.23
C LEU A 147 4.67 13.83 4.06
N MET A 148 4.98 12.88 3.17
CA MET A 148 5.34 13.14 1.78
C MET A 148 4.23 12.58 0.90
N ILE A 149 3.70 13.37 0.00
CA ILE A 149 2.51 12.99 -0.78
C ILE A 149 2.81 13.19 -2.25
N HIS A 150 2.90 12.09 -2.99
CA HIS A 150 2.91 12.13 -4.45
C HIS A 150 1.48 11.94 -4.97
N ALA A 151 0.96 12.94 -5.70
CA ALA A 151 -0.40 12.90 -6.19
C ALA A 151 -0.54 13.50 -7.59
N SER A 152 -0.99 12.70 -8.55
CA SER A 152 -1.45 13.19 -9.85
C SER A 152 -2.88 13.71 -9.78
N PHE A 153 -3.71 13.08 -8.93
CA PHE A 153 -5.11 13.40 -8.68
C PHE A 153 -5.38 13.53 -7.19
N HIS A 154 -6.52 14.15 -6.81
CA HIS A 154 -6.96 14.28 -5.42
C HIS A 154 -5.90 14.90 -4.50
N LYS A 155 -5.45 16.10 -4.87
CA LYS A 155 -4.47 16.89 -4.11
C LYS A 155 -5.15 17.59 -2.93
N TYR A 156 -5.61 16.83 -1.94
CA TYR A 156 -6.35 17.34 -0.77
C TYR A 156 -5.52 18.31 0.08
N GLU A 157 -4.21 18.18 0.05
CA GLU A 157 -3.23 18.97 0.79
C GLU A 157 -2.72 20.17 -0.02
N GLY A 158 -3.29 20.40 -1.20
CA GLY A 158 -2.96 21.55 -2.05
C GLY A 158 -1.49 21.54 -2.48
N THR A 159 -0.77 22.62 -2.16
CA THR A 159 0.64 22.81 -2.54
C THR A 159 1.63 21.89 -1.82
N GLU A 160 1.21 21.16 -0.80
CA GLU A 160 2.05 20.14 -0.14
C GLU A 160 2.17 18.85 -0.97
N CYS A 161 1.29 18.67 -1.98
CA CYS A 161 1.36 17.53 -2.88
C CYS A 161 2.46 17.71 -3.92
N ILE A 162 3.28 16.68 -4.08
CA ILE A 162 4.37 16.60 -5.05
C ILE A 162 3.85 15.88 -6.31
N ASP A 163 4.18 16.39 -7.48
CA ASP A 163 3.89 15.68 -8.73
C ASP A 163 4.83 14.47 -8.88
N PHE A 164 4.33 13.41 -9.49
CA PHE A 164 5.21 12.31 -9.86
C PHE A 164 6.23 12.73 -10.91
N PRO A 165 7.45 12.16 -10.88
CA PRO A 165 8.58 12.65 -11.68
C PRO A 165 8.44 12.44 -13.19
N PHE A 166 7.48 11.63 -13.65
CA PHE A 166 7.22 11.35 -15.07
C PHE A 166 5.75 11.53 -15.39
N ALA A 167 5.45 12.00 -16.61
CA ALA A 167 4.09 11.99 -17.12
C ALA A 167 3.62 10.55 -17.40
N HIS A 168 2.32 10.26 -17.20
CA HIS A 168 1.77 8.93 -17.50
C HIS A 168 1.95 8.53 -18.96
N ALA A 169 1.86 9.49 -19.89
CA ALA A 169 2.05 9.25 -21.32
C ALA A 169 3.44 8.71 -21.68
N GLU A 170 4.46 8.99 -20.87
CA GLU A 170 5.82 8.51 -21.07
C GLU A 170 5.99 7.01 -20.75
N ASP A 171 5.03 6.40 -20.07
CA ASP A 171 5.05 5.00 -19.66
C ASP A 171 3.72 4.29 -19.98
N ASP A 172 3.19 4.50 -21.16
CA ASP A 172 1.94 3.90 -21.66
C ASP A 172 0.78 4.01 -20.67
N TYR A 173 0.64 5.16 -20.01
CA TYR A 173 -0.39 5.42 -19.01
C TYR A 173 -0.42 4.39 -17.88
N ARG A 174 0.74 3.87 -17.47
CA ARG A 174 0.86 3.11 -16.23
C ARG A 174 0.76 4.04 -15.03
N PHE A 175 0.19 3.53 -13.96
CA PHE A 175 0.04 4.29 -12.71
C PHE A 175 0.36 3.41 -11.50
N VAL A 176 0.69 4.04 -10.39
CA VAL A 176 1.01 3.35 -9.13
C VAL A 176 -0.25 2.66 -8.60
N GLY A 177 -0.11 1.38 -8.22
CA GLY A 177 -1.23 0.57 -7.75
C GLY A 177 -2.15 0.07 -8.87
N GLU A 178 -1.69 0.10 -10.12
CA GLU A 178 -2.46 -0.42 -11.24
C GLU A 178 -2.71 -1.92 -11.09
N TYR A 179 -3.97 -2.31 -11.19
CA TYR A 179 -4.36 -3.71 -11.23
C TYR A 179 -3.90 -4.38 -12.53
N VAL A 180 -3.24 -5.52 -12.38
CA VAL A 180 -2.74 -6.35 -13.47
C VAL A 180 -3.30 -7.76 -13.31
N TYR A 181 -3.88 -8.31 -14.37
CA TYR A 181 -4.40 -9.67 -14.40
C TYR A 181 -3.28 -10.71 -14.29
N ALA A 182 -3.66 -11.96 -13.96
CA ALA A 182 -2.69 -13.06 -13.80
C ALA A 182 -1.89 -13.39 -15.07
N ASP A 183 -2.41 -13.04 -16.25
CA ASP A 183 -1.74 -13.17 -17.56
C ASP A 183 -0.89 -11.94 -17.92
N GLU A 184 -0.63 -11.05 -16.95
CA GLU A 184 0.10 -9.79 -17.11
C GLU A 184 -0.62 -8.74 -18.00
N THR A 185 -1.86 -8.96 -18.37
CA THR A 185 -2.64 -7.93 -19.09
C THR A 185 -3.15 -6.85 -18.13
N ARG A 186 -3.28 -5.64 -18.65
CA ARG A 186 -3.75 -4.46 -17.90
C ARG A 186 -5.23 -4.22 -18.12
N ASN A 187 -5.90 -3.66 -17.14
CA ASN A 187 -7.31 -3.29 -17.27
C ASN A 187 -7.47 -2.03 -18.14
N ARG A 188 -8.11 -2.19 -19.31
CA ARG A 188 -8.34 -1.08 -20.27
C ARG A 188 -9.22 0.02 -19.68
N VAL A 189 -10.20 -0.32 -18.86
CA VAL A 189 -11.10 0.66 -18.23
C VAL A 189 -10.33 1.60 -17.33
N ASN A 190 -9.41 1.06 -16.50
CA ASN A 190 -8.57 1.88 -15.64
C ASN A 190 -7.69 2.84 -16.45
N ARG A 191 -7.09 2.34 -17.53
CA ARG A 191 -6.27 3.16 -18.43
C ARG A 191 -7.10 4.28 -19.10
N ASP A 192 -8.27 3.96 -19.57
CA ASP A 192 -9.15 4.92 -20.26
C ASP A 192 -9.66 6.00 -19.28
N GLU A 193 -9.96 5.65 -18.03
CA GLU A 193 -10.31 6.61 -16.98
C GLU A 193 -9.13 7.51 -16.61
N LEU A 194 -7.91 6.97 -16.56
CA LEU A 194 -6.73 7.78 -16.34
C LEU A 194 -6.57 8.83 -17.44
N ILE A 195 -6.74 8.45 -18.72
CA ILE A 195 -6.62 9.35 -19.86
C ILE A 195 -7.71 10.44 -19.81
N ARG A 196 -8.95 10.08 -19.47
CA ARG A 196 -10.05 11.04 -19.29
C ARG A 196 -9.80 12.02 -18.15
N GLY A 197 -9.14 11.60 -17.09
CA GLY A 197 -8.79 12.47 -15.97
C GLY A 197 -7.85 13.63 -16.34
N TYR A 198 -7.24 13.61 -17.53
CA TYR A 198 -6.41 14.69 -18.07
C TYR A 198 -7.15 15.62 -19.03
N ILE A 199 -8.38 15.31 -19.43
CA ILE A 199 -9.22 16.13 -20.33
C ILE A 199 -10.18 16.97 -19.50
#